data_17623d08fcc62c729b69aa9454e886d5
#
_entry.id   17623d08fcc62c729b69aa9454e886d5
#
_cell.length_a   1.000
_cell.length_b   1.000
_cell.length_c   1.000
_cell.angle_alpha   90.00
_cell.angle_beta   90.00
_cell.angle_gamma   90.00
#
_symmetry.space_group_name_H-M   'P 1'
#
loop_
_entity.id
_entity.type
_entity.pdbx_description
1 polymer ?
#
loop_
_entity_poly.entity_id
_entity_poly.type
_entity_poly.pdbx_seq_one_letter_code
_entity_poly.pdbx_strand_id
1 'polypeptide(L)'
;MKQITTILALLVSFTMSAQLSSVTENSKIGQRLTGSTAANHGDIGSNAVDLSYSSSSSTTKGATGTASTAMGKNTTASGDYSTSMGASTTASGYYSTAMGYGTIALGWYSTAMGRSTTASANYSTAMGQNTTASGNYSTAMGSVTTASDYASLTIGQYNSVNSTVTTGGSATAFNTDNAALVIGKGTAYNAKSDAFVVYFNGNATLSGDLTINSDERLKENIQPLGSTLDKLHQIEGKTYSLKKDEKHTPKIGVLAQEVQAVFP
;
A
#
# COMPACT_ATOMS: atom_id res chain seq x y z
N MET A 1 12.27 41.94 54.64
CA MET A 1 11.06 42.01 53.77
C MET A 1 11.33 42.53 52.35
N LYS A 2 12.58 42.80 51.95
CA LYS A 2 12.88 43.30 50.60
C LYS A 2 13.42 42.25 49.61
N GLN A 3 13.61 41.02 50.03
CA GLN A 3 14.17 40.00 49.14
C GLN A 3 13.11 39.00 48.60
N ILE A 4 11.89 39.08 49.05
CA ILE A 4 10.79 38.16 48.59
C ILE A 4 10.15 38.69 47.32
N THR A 5 10.21 40.00 47.10
CA THR A 5 9.55 40.63 45.94
C THR A 5 10.36 40.46 44.63
N THR A 6 11.64 40.15 44.71
CA THR A 6 12.49 40.01 43.52
C THR A 6 12.44 38.59 42.93
N ILE A 7 12.09 37.61 43.75
CA ILE A 7 11.96 36.21 43.27
C ILE A 7 10.60 35.97 42.58
N LEU A 8 9.57 36.74 42.90
CA LEU A 8 8.26 36.62 42.29
C LEU A 8 8.18 37.26 40.92
N ALA A 9 9.15 38.13 40.57
CA ALA A 9 9.21 38.73 39.24
C ALA A 9 9.99 37.90 38.20
N LEU A 10 10.72 36.86 38.66
CA LEU A 10 11.47 35.97 37.77
C LEU A 10 10.74 34.66 37.46
N LEU A 11 9.54 34.47 38.00
CA LEU A 11 8.57 33.47 37.49
C LEU A 11 7.71 34.05 36.38
N VAL A 12 8.28 34.86 35.49
CA VAL A 12 7.76 35.05 34.17
C VAL A 12 7.96 33.71 33.49
N SER A 13 6.92 32.93 33.54
CA SER A 13 6.72 31.72 32.77
C SER A 13 7.26 31.91 31.37
N PHE A 14 8.37 31.25 31.05
CA PHE A 14 8.64 30.84 29.69
C PHE A 14 7.59 29.76 29.35
N THR A 15 6.36 30.19 29.14
CA THR A 15 5.45 29.46 28.32
C THR A 15 6.01 29.55 26.92
N MET A 16 6.88 28.62 26.53
CA MET A 16 7.10 28.29 25.14
C MET A 16 5.79 27.64 24.67
N SER A 17 4.77 28.46 24.46
CA SER A 17 3.63 28.08 23.67
C SER A 17 4.10 28.12 22.22
N ALA A 18 4.17 26.98 21.55
CA ALA A 18 4.08 26.96 20.10
C ALA A 18 2.68 27.55 19.77
N GLN A 19 2.64 28.87 19.65
CA GLN A 19 1.38 29.56 19.42
C GLN A 19 0.97 29.35 18.00
N LEU A 20 -0.20 28.77 17.82
CA LEU A 20 -0.92 28.82 16.56
C LEU A 20 -1.59 30.19 16.47
N SER A 21 -1.39 30.84 15.35
CA SER A 21 -2.10 32.08 15.00
C SER A 21 -3.28 31.75 14.11
N SER A 22 -4.42 32.33 14.41
CA SER A 22 -5.54 32.35 13.46
C SER A 22 -5.15 33.18 12.25
N VAL A 23 -5.28 32.60 11.07
CA VAL A 23 -4.95 33.23 9.78
C VAL A 23 -6.21 33.26 8.93
N THR A 24 -6.47 34.42 8.30
CA THR A 24 -7.56 34.58 7.33
C THR A 24 -6.96 34.90 5.97
N GLU A 25 -7.13 34.02 4.99
CA GLU A 25 -6.66 34.17 3.62
C GLU A 25 -7.80 33.76 2.66
N ASN A 26 -8.10 34.60 1.68
CA ASN A 26 -9.20 34.39 0.72
C ASN A 26 -10.54 34.01 1.37
N SER A 27 -10.90 34.70 2.47
CA SER A 27 -12.13 34.46 3.26
C SER A 27 -12.19 33.07 3.97
N LYS A 28 -11.10 32.34 4.03
CA LYS A 28 -10.94 31.09 4.77
C LYS A 28 -10.22 31.34 6.09
N ILE A 29 -10.60 30.67 7.14
CA ILE A 29 -9.99 30.81 8.47
C ILE A 29 -9.39 29.45 8.86
N GLY A 30 -8.10 29.45 9.21
CA GLY A 30 -7.38 28.29 9.73
C GLY A 30 -6.35 28.69 10.77
N GLN A 31 -5.50 27.75 11.16
CA GLN A 31 -4.44 27.94 12.15
C GLN A 31 -3.07 27.72 11.51
N ARG A 32 -2.13 28.63 11.72
CA ARG A 32 -0.74 28.50 11.25
C ARG A 32 0.24 28.75 12.39
N LEU A 33 1.43 28.17 12.31
CA LEU A 33 2.49 28.39 13.28
C LEU A 33 2.85 29.89 13.33
N THR A 34 2.84 30.48 14.53
CA THR A 34 3.19 31.87 14.73
C THR A 34 4.60 32.16 14.24
N GLY A 35 4.79 33.20 13.45
CA GLY A 35 6.08 33.58 12.88
C GLY A 35 6.45 32.84 11.59
N SER A 36 5.58 31.97 11.06
CA SER A 36 5.78 31.43 9.71
C SER A 36 5.62 32.54 8.64
N THR A 37 6.44 32.47 7.59
CA THR A 37 6.39 33.42 6.48
C THR A 37 5.23 33.03 5.55
N ALA A 38 4.17 33.83 5.47
CA ALA A 38 2.99 33.59 4.65
C ALA A 38 3.34 33.31 3.17
N ALA A 39 4.29 34.06 2.59
CA ALA A 39 4.71 33.86 1.21
C ALA A 39 5.34 32.48 0.91
N ASN A 40 5.70 31.71 1.94
CA ASN A 40 6.24 30.36 1.79
C ASN A 40 5.17 29.26 1.84
N HIS A 41 3.92 29.65 1.96
CA HIS A 41 2.77 28.75 2.06
C HIS A 41 1.69 29.14 1.05
N GLY A 42 0.85 28.20 0.67
CA GLY A 42 -0.40 28.48 -0.02
C GLY A 42 -1.45 29.03 0.95
N ASP A 43 -2.55 29.54 0.41
CA ASP A 43 -3.64 30.04 1.23
C ASP A 43 -4.19 28.96 2.16
N ILE A 44 -4.39 29.33 3.42
CA ILE A 44 -4.87 28.40 4.45
C ILE A 44 -6.27 27.87 4.09
N GLY A 45 -6.51 26.57 4.28
CA GLY A 45 -7.83 25.98 4.16
C GLY A 45 -8.75 26.36 5.30
N SER A 46 -10.07 26.31 5.09
CA SER A 46 -11.05 26.52 6.18
C SER A 46 -10.87 25.44 7.27
N ASN A 47 -10.74 25.86 8.51
CA ASN A 47 -10.48 24.99 9.68
C ASN A 47 -9.21 24.12 9.56
N ALA A 48 -8.29 24.48 8.68
CA ALA A 48 -7.02 23.78 8.49
C ALA A 48 -5.99 24.13 9.57
N VAL A 49 -5.05 23.21 9.81
CA VAL A 49 -3.94 23.39 10.75
C VAL A 49 -2.60 23.24 10.02
N ASP A 50 -1.85 24.34 9.91
CA ASP A 50 -0.56 24.36 9.24
C ASP A 50 0.60 24.51 10.23
N LEU A 51 1.23 23.39 10.54
CA LEU A 51 2.45 23.27 11.35
C LEU A 51 3.67 23.01 10.47
N SER A 52 3.57 23.33 9.18
CA SER A 52 4.67 23.09 8.24
C SER A 52 5.67 24.24 8.22
N TYR A 53 6.87 23.92 7.75
CA TYR A 53 7.94 24.86 7.48
C TYR A 53 8.36 24.78 6.01
N SER A 54 8.44 25.91 5.36
CA SER A 54 9.02 26.03 4.03
C SER A 54 10.01 27.19 3.99
N SER A 55 11.20 26.96 3.42
CA SER A 55 12.26 27.97 3.31
C SER A 55 12.21 28.79 2.01
N SER A 56 11.28 28.46 1.11
CA SER A 56 11.12 29.14 -0.18
C SER A 56 9.68 29.49 -0.44
N SER A 57 9.46 30.55 -1.20
CA SER A 57 8.13 30.98 -1.62
C SER A 57 7.37 29.85 -2.31
N SER A 58 6.11 29.70 -1.93
CA SER A 58 5.24 28.62 -2.44
C SER A 58 3.77 29.04 -2.35
N THR A 59 2.99 28.65 -3.32
CA THR A 59 1.53 28.80 -3.31
C THR A 59 0.81 27.47 -3.02
N THR A 60 1.55 26.39 -2.78
CA THR A 60 0.98 25.05 -2.63
C THR A 60 1.38 24.34 -1.33
N LYS A 61 2.44 24.80 -0.66
CA LYS A 61 2.88 24.20 0.61
C LYS A 61 1.94 24.56 1.76
N GLY A 62 1.91 23.74 2.79
CA GLY A 62 1.06 23.92 3.98
C GLY A 62 -0.28 23.23 3.86
N ALA A 63 -1.21 23.61 4.73
CA ALA A 63 -2.55 23.05 4.83
C ALA A 63 -3.55 23.92 4.05
N THR A 64 -3.72 23.65 2.76
CA THR A 64 -4.56 24.45 1.86
C THR A 64 -5.96 23.85 1.63
N GLY A 65 -6.16 22.57 1.93
CA GLY A 65 -7.48 21.91 1.90
C GLY A 65 -8.32 22.24 3.13
N THR A 66 -9.63 22.13 3.02
CA THR A 66 -10.57 22.31 4.16
C THR A 66 -10.30 21.26 5.23
N ALA A 67 -10.19 21.67 6.49
CA ALA A 67 -9.91 20.82 7.65
C ALA A 67 -8.68 19.90 7.45
N SER A 68 -7.73 20.33 6.63
CA SER A 68 -6.48 19.60 6.38
C SER A 68 -5.43 19.90 7.44
N THR A 69 -4.44 19.02 7.57
CA THR A 69 -3.32 19.19 8.49
C THR A 69 -1.99 18.99 7.76
N ALA A 70 -1.10 19.98 7.83
CA ALA A 70 0.26 19.87 7.31
C ALA A 70 1.26 20.03 8.45
N MET A 71 2.23 19.09 8.59
CA MET A 71 3.22 19.10 9.64
C MET A 71 4.60 18.68 9.12
N GLY A 72 5.63 19.51 9.37
CA GLY A 72 7.01 19.20 9.01
C GLY A 72 7.57 20.07 7.91
N LYS A 73 8.55 19.59 7.13
CA LYS A 73 9.26 20.43 6.14
C LYS A 73 8.71 20.23 4.74
N ASN A 74 8.34 21.34 4.07
CA ASN A 74 7.86 21.33 2.68
C ASN A 74 6.69 20.37 2.44
N THR A 75 5.81 20.22 3.41
CA THR A 75 4.62 19.38 3.32
C THR A 75 3.48 20.10 2.61
N THR A 76 2.62 19.38 1.93
CA THR A 76 1.43 19.88 1.24
C THR A 76 0.23 19.02 1.62
N ALA A 77 -0.78 19.61 2.24
CA ALA A 77 -2.08 18.99 2.53
C ALA A 77 -3.15 19.81 1.80
N SER A 78 -3.35 19.51 0.52
CA SER A 78 -4.25 20.27 -0.35
C SER A 78 -5.61 19.59 -0.57
N GLY A 79 -5.73 18.32 -0.28
CA GLY A 79 -7.03 17.64 -0.26
C GLY A 79 -7.83 18.03 0.97
N ASP A 80 -9.15 18.17 0.86
CA ASP A 80 -10.00 18.38 2.02
C ASP A 80 -9.91 17.19 2.97
N TYR A 81 -9.84 17.43 4.27
CA TYR A 81 -9.65 16.46 5.33
C TYR A 81 -8.36 15.62 5.21
N SER A 82 -7.37 16.12 4.46
CA SER A 82 -6.11 15.41 4.24
C SER A 82 -5.09 15.68 5.35
N THR A 83 -4.17 14.74 5.53
CA THR A 83 -3.05 14.87 6.48
C THR A 83 -1.72 14.64 5.76
N SER A 84 -0.79 15.61 5.87
CA SER A 84 0.56 15.50 5.30
C SER A 84 1.61 15.73 6.39
N MET A 85 2.43 14.72 6.68
CA MET A 85 3.38 14.76 7.81
C MET A 85 4.78 14.27 7.41
N GLY A 86 5.82 15.02 7.77
CA GLY A 86 7.22 14.62 7.54
C GLY A 86 7.99 15.63 6.69
N ALA A 87 8.66 15.16 5.61
CA ALA A 87 9.41 16.06 4.74
C ALA A 87 9.09 15.81 3.26
N SER A 88 8.76 16.87 2.54
CA SER A 88 8.39 16.83 1.11
C SER A 88 7.23 15.87 0.82
N THR A 89 6.27 15.77 1.74
CA THR A 89 5.09 14.93 1.60
C THR A 89 3.94 15.69 0.96
N THR A 90 3.09 15.01 0.21
CA THR A 90 1.93 15.60 -0.46
C THR A 90 0.70 14.71 -0.25
N ALA A 91 -0.34 15.26 0.36
CA ALA A 91 -1.67 14.66 0.50
C ALA A 91 -2.67 15.56 -0.23
N SER A 92 -3.03 15.20 -1.46
CA SER A 92 -3.92 15.99 -2.30
C SER A 92 -5.26 15.30 -2.60
N GLY A 93 -5.39 14.03 -2.30
CA GLY A 93 -6.67 13.33 -2.36
C GLY A 93 -7.59 13.71 -1.20
N TYR A 94 -8.89 13.66 -1.42
CA TYR A 94 -9.91 13.84 -0.38
C TYR A 94 -9.75 12.74 0.70
N TYR A 95 -9.68 13.11 1.97
CA TYR A 95 -9.35 12.22 3.10
C TYR A 95 -8.03 11.45 2.95
N SER A 96 -7.05 11.95 2.20
CA SER A 96 -5.79 11.24 2.01
C SER A 96 -4.78 11.49 3.13
N THR A 97 -3.87 10.54 3.33
CA THR A 97 -2.79 10.64 4.32
C THR A 97 -1.43 10.38 3.66
N ALA A 98 -0.48 11.32 3.78
CA ALA A 98 0.90 11.17 3.34
C ALA A 98 1.86 11.36 4.50
N MET A 99 2.70 10.36 4.82
CA MET A 99 3.57 10.39 5.99
C MET A 99 4.97 9.84 5.69
N GLY A 100 6.02 10.59 6.05
CA GLY A 100 7.41 10.17 5.90
C GLY A 100 8.25 11.14 5.07
N TYR A 101 8.97 10.65 4.06
CA TYR A 101 9.83 11.44 3.19
C TYR A 101 9.47 11.26 1.72
N GLY A 102 9.11 12.36 1.04
CA GLY A 102 8.77 12.31 -0.40
C GLY A 102 7.57 11.44 -0.73
N THR A 103 6.63 11.25 0.21
CA THR A 103 5.43 10.45 0.00
C THR A 103 4.32 11.26 -0.66
N ILE A 104 3.52 10.60 -1.49
CA ILE A 104 2.48 11.24 -2.29
C ILE A 104 1.18 10.42 -2.21
N ALA A 105 0.11 11.02 -1.68
CA ALA A 105 -1.23 10.44 -1.61
C ALA A 105 -2.19 11.30 -2.46
N LEU A 106 -2.54 10.81 -3.66
CA LEU A 106 -3.34 11.52 -4.65
C LEU A 106 -4.79 11.03 -4.70
N GLY A 107 -4.99 9.73 -4.50
CA GLY A 107 -6.32 9.13 -4.56
C GLY A 107 -7.20 9.54 -3.39
N TRP A 108 -8.50 9.52 -3.57
CA TRP A 108 -9.45 9.69 -2.47
C TRP A 108 -9.29 8.55 -1.47
N TYR A 109 -9.26 8.86 -0.18
CA TYR A 109 -9.06 7.90 0.91
C TYR A 109 -7.75 7.10 0.79
N SER A 110 -6.75 7.65 0.08
CA SER A 110 -5.47 6.98 -0.10
C SER A 110 -4.49 7.22 1.05
N THR A 111 -3.59 6.27 1.26
CA THR A 111 -2.56 6.36 2.30
C THR A 111 -1.19 6.05 1.72
N ALA A 112 -0.22 6.98 1.87
CA ALA A 112 1.17 6.80 1.46
C ALA A 112 2.09 6.98 2.66
N MET A 113 2.87 5.94 3.04
CA MET A 113 3.73 5.98 4.22
C MET A 113 5.12 5.43 3.92
N GLY A 114 6.17 6.09 4.44
CA GLY A 114 7.55 5.65 4.31
C GLY A 114 8.42 6.62 3.51
N ARG A 115 9.16 6.12 2.51
CA ARG A 115 10.06 6.93 1.69
C ARG A 115 9.73 6.79 0.20
N SER A 116 9.47 7.92 -0.45
CA SER A 116 9.18 7.97 -1.89
C SER A 116 8.07 6.99 -2.31
N THR A 117 7.02 6.91 -1.50
CA THR A 117 5.85 6.06 -1.79
C THR A 117 4.76 6.89 -2.47
N THR A 118 4.00 6.26 -3.36
CA THR A 118 2.91 6.92 -4.08
C THR A 118 1.63 6.08 -4.02
N ALA A 119 0.58 6.62 -3.45
CA ALA A 119 -0.77 6.07 -3.48
C ALA A 119 -1.62 6.95 -4.40
N SER A 120 -1.70 6.59 -5.68
CA SER A 120 -2.30 7.44 -6.70
C SER A 120 -3.76 7.12 -7.01
N ALA A 121 -4.22 5.93 -6.72
CA ALA A 121 -5.60 5.50 -6.96
C ALA A 121 -6.49 5.67 -5.72
N ASN A 122 -7.79 5.65 -5.91
CA ASN A 122 -8.75 5.76 -4.82
C ASN A 122 -8.69 4.52 -3.90
N TYR A 123 -8.78 4.76 -2.60
CA TYR A 123 -8.73 3.71 -1.56
C TYR A 123 -7.43 2.90 -1.58
N SER A 124 -6.36 3.44 -2.20
CA SER A 124 -5.07 2.73 -2.31
C SER A 124 -4.15 2.99 -1.12
N THR A 125 -3.30 2.02 -0.82
CA THR A 125 -2.31 2.11 0.25
C THR A 125 -0.91 1.76 -0.27
N ALA A 126 0.07 2.66 -0.09
CA ALA A 126 1.46 2.43 -0.44
C ALA A 126 2.35 2.60 0.79
N MET A 127 3.09 1.56 1.19
CA MET A 127 3.92 1.57 2.40
C MET A 127 5.32 0.98 2.14
N GLY A 128 6.36 1.63 2.68
CA GLY A 128 7.74 1.16 2.58
C GLY A 128 8.65 2.13 1.83
N GLN A 129 9.42 1.64 0.86
CA GLN A 129 10.35 2.46 0.07
C GLN A 129 10.09 2.32 -1.42
N ASN A 130 9.91 3.45 -2.13
CA ASN A 130 9.67 3.48 -3.58
C ASN A 130 8.51 2.58 -4.01
N THR A 131 7.45 2.49 -3.20
CA THR A 131 6.27 1.68 -3.51
C THR A 131 5.22 2.52 -4.23
N THR A 132 4.44 1.90 -5.10
CA THR A 132 3.36 2.56 -5.84
C THR A 132 2.09 1.72 -5.81
N ALA A 133 1.00 2.31 -5.34
CA ALA A 133 -0.35 1.72 -5.42
C ALA A 133 -1.18 2.56 -6.39
N SER A 134 -1.39 2.05 -7.59
CA SER A 134 -2.06 2.74 -8.70
C SER A 134 -3.36 2.07 -9.17
N GLY A 135 -3.70 0.91 -8.66
CA GLY A 135 -5.02 0.31 -8.81
C GLY A 135 -5.97 0.79 -7.71
N ASN A 136 -7.24 1.01 -8.02
CA ASN A 136 -8.25 1.30 -7.00
C ASN A 136 -8.33 0.15 -5.99
N TYR A 137 -8.41 0.47 -4.71
CA TYR A 137 -8.41 -0.49 -3.60
C TYR A 137 -7.12 -1.32 -3.49
N SER A 138 -6.04 -0.96 -4.22
CA SER A 138 -4.79 -1.72 -4.19
C SER A 138 -3.93 -1.39 -2.98
N THR A 139 -3.09 -2.34 -2.59
CA THR A 139 -2.11 -2.18 -1.52
C THR A 139 -0.73 -2.63 -2.01
N ALA A 140 0.27 -1.74 -1.93
CA ALA A 140 1.67 -2.03 -2.24
C ALA A 140 2.54 -1.84 -0.99
N MET A 141 3.29 -2.88 -0.59
CA MET A 141 4.13 -2.85 0.60
C MET A 141 5.51 -3.45 0.33
N GLY A 142 6.56 -2.83 0.90
CA GLY A 142 7.93 -3.35 0.82
C GLY A 142 8.90 -2.39 0.15
N SER A 143 9.73 -2.88 -0.77
CA SER A 143 10.73 -2.08 -1.47
C SER A 143 10.55 -2.16 -2.98
N VAL A 144 10.33 -1.01 -3.62
CA VAL A 144 10.16 -0.92 -5.08
C VAL A 144 9.05 -1.85 -5.59
N THR A 145 7.94 -1.93 -4.85
CA THR A 145 6.76 -2.70 -5.25
C THR A 145 5.72 -1.80 -5.92
N THR A 146 4.98 -2.38 -6.85
CA THR A 146 3.88 -1.69 -7.54
C THR A 146 2.64 -2.58 -7.56
N ALA A 147 1.49 -2.03 -7.16
CA ALA A 147 0.18 -2.66 -7.22
C ALA A 147 -0.70 -1.84 -8.17
N SER A 148 -0.82 -2.29 -9.43
CA SER A 148 -1.52 -1.56 -10.49
C SER A 148 -2.91 -2.09 -10.80
N ASP A 149 -3.23 -3.32 -10.40
CA ASP A 149 -4.54 -3.92 -10.63
C ASP A 149 -5.54 -3.50 -9.54
N TYR A 150 -6.80 -3.45 -9.91
CA TYR A 150 -7.91 -3.23 -8.97
C TYR A 150 -7.90 -4.27 -7.84
N ALA A 151 -8.03 -3.81 -6.60
CA ALA A 151 -8.08 -4.62 -5.38
C ALA A 151 -6.89 -5.58 -5.16
N SER A 152 -5.74 -5.30 -5.77
CA SER A 152 -4.55 -6.15 -5.66
C SER A 152 -3.75 -5.87 -4.39
N LEU A 153 -3.10 -6.90 -3.86
CA LEU A 153 -2.10 -6.81 -2.82
C LEU A 153 -0.73 -7.22 -3.38
N THR A 154 0.24 -6.31 -3.33
CA THR A 154 1.63 -6.59 -3.73
C THR A 154 2.56 -6.35 -2.56
N ILE A 155 3.38 -7.36 -2.22
CA ILE A 155 4.36 -7.31 -1.13
C ILE A 155 5.74 -7.77 -1.61
N GLY A 156 6.77 -7.51 -0.78
CA GLY A 156 8.15 -7.96 -1.08
C GLY A 156 8.98 -6.89 -1.76
N GLN A 157 9.63 -7.23 -2.87
CA GLN A 157 10.48 -6.27 -3.57
C GLN A 157 10.53 -6.53 -5.09
N TYR A 158 10.66 -5.44 -5.87
CA TYR A 158 10.86 -5.47 -7.33
C TYR A 158 9.94 -6.50 -8.04
N ASN A 159 8.63 -6.43 -7.80
CA ASN A 159 7.67 -7.33 -8.46
C ASN A 159 7.62 -7.10 -9.98
N SER A 160 7.37 -8.16 -10.74
CA SER A 160 7.18 -8.15 -12.19
C SER A 160 5.70 -8.02 -12.55
N VAL A 161 4.91 -8.99 -12.16
CA VAL A 161 3.44 -8.97 -12.33
C VAL A 161 2.87 -7.80 -11.51
N ASN A 162 1.83 -7.17 -12.03
CA ASN A 162 1.19 -6.03 -11.39
C ASN A 162 2.11 -4.78 -11.22
N SER A 163 3.30 -4.76 -11.84
CA SER A 163 4.11 -3.54 -11.95
C SER A 163 3.55 -2.56 -12.98
N THR A 164 2.67 -3.03 -13.83
CA THR A 164 1.70 -2.33 -14.68
C THR A 164 0.40 -3.10 -14.59
N VAL A 165 -0.72 -2.57 -15.08
CA VAL A 165 -1.98 -3.33 -15.13
C VAL A 165 -1.76 -4.64 -15.87
N THR A 166 -2.21 -5.75 -15.27
CA THR A 166 -2.09 -7.09 -15.86
C THR A 166 -2.83 -7.14 -17.21
N THR A 167 -2.25 -7.82 -18.19
CA THR A 167 -2.84 -7.94 -19.53
C THR A 167 -4.24 -8.55 -19.44
N GLY A 168 -5.24 -7.86 -19.97
CA GLY A 168 -6.65 -8.22 -19.85
C GLY A 168 -7.33 -7.73 -18.57
N GLY A 169 -6.55 -7.25 -17.58
CA GLY A 169 -7.03 -6.75 -16.31
C GLY A 169 -7.51 -5.29 -16.34
N SER A 170 -7.79 -4.73 -15.16
CA SER A 170 -8.25 -3.35 -14.97
C SER A 170 -7.67 -2.76 -13.68
N ALA A 171 -7.29 -1.48 -13.73
CA ALA A 171 -6.89 -0.73 -12.55
C ALA A 171 -8.08 -0.15 -11.76
N THR A 172 -9.24 0.00 -12.39
CA THR A 172 -10.36 0.78 -11.84
C THR A 172 -11.61 -0.04 -11.53
N ALA A 173 -11.70 -1.26 -12.05
CA ALA A 173 -12.84 -2.15 -11.87
C ALA A 173 -12.38 -3.58 -11.63
N PHE A 174 -13.22 -4.37 -10.94
CA PHE A 174 -12.96 -5.80 -10.77
C PHE A 174 -12.87 -6.51 -12.12
N ASN A 175 -11.83 -7.33 -12.27
CA ASN A 175 -11.63 -8.20 -13.43
C ASN A 175 -10.96 -9.48 -12.96
N THR A 176 -11.39 -10.62 -13.48
CA THR A 176 -10.86 -11.94 -13.09
C THR A 176 -9.42 -12.15 -13.54
N ASP A 177 -8.95 -11.43 -14.55
CA ASP A 177 -7.55 -11.48 -15.01
C ASP A 177 -6.61 -10.62 -14.16
N ASN A 178 -7.14 -9.79 -13.24
CA ASN A 178 -6.31 -9.05 -12.29
C ASN A 178 -5.54 -9.98 -11.37
N ALA A 179 -4.30 -9.62 -11.07
CA ALA A 179 -3.55 -10.23 -10.00
C ALA A 179 -4.14 -9.81 -8.64
N ALA A 180 -4.57 -10.79 -7.84
CA ALA A 180 -5.11 -10.57 -6.49
C ALA A 180 -4.01 -10.42 -5.45
N LEU A 181 -2.98 -11.28 -5.53
CA LEU A 181 -1.81 -11.27 -4.64
C LEU A 181 -0.53 -11.46 -5.46
N VAL A 182 0.46 -10.62 -5.20
CA VAL A 182 1.80 -10.75 -5.77
C VAL A 182 2.85 -10.68 -4.66
N ILE A 183 3.76 -11.64 -4.62
CA ILE A 183 4.94 -11.60 -3.77
C ILE A 183 6.16 -11.40 -4.67
N GLY A 184 6.69 -10.17 -4.72
CA GLY A 184 7.88 -9.82 -5.48
C GLY A 184 9.16 -10.33 -4.79
N LYS A 185 10.09 -10.86 -5.59
CA LYS A 185 11.43 -11.30 -5.16
C LYS A 185 12.56 -10.78 -6.04
N GLY A 186 12.27 -9.82 -6.92
CA GLY A 186 13.27 -9.23 -7.80
C GLY A 186 14.41 -8.56 -7.03
N THR A 187 15.53 -8.34 -7.67
CA THR A 187 16.75 -7.80 -7.04
C THR A 187 17.11 -6.40 -7.50
N ALA A 188 16.52 -5.93 -8.61
CA ALA A 188 16.78 -4.61 -9.18
C ALA A 188 15.65 -4.19 -10.13
N TYR A 189 15.64 -2.92 -10.55
CA TYR A 189 14.67 -2.37 -11.52
C TYR A 189 14.66 -3.13 -12.86
N ASN A 190 15.81 -3.64 -13.29
CA ASN A 190 15.97 -4.44 -14.51
C ASN A 190 15.97 -5.96 -14.26
N ALA A 191 15.75 -6.37 -13.00
CA ALA A 191 15.71 -7.76 -12.58
C ALA A 191 14.48 -7.99 -11.67
N LYS A 192 13.31 -7.54 -12.16
CA LYS A 192 12.02 -7.75 -11.51
C LYS A 192 11.61 -9.21 -11.62
N SER A 193 11.07 -9.77 -10.55
CA SER A 193 10.54 -11.15 -10.54
C SER A 193 9.59 -11.36 -9.37
N ASP A 194 8.78 -12.41 -9.47
CA ASP A 194 7.80 -12.78 -8.46
C ASP A 194 8.07 -14.18 -7.93
N ALA A 195 7.88 -14.37 -6.63
CA ALA A 195 7.93 -15.67 -5.99
C ALA A 195 6.59 -16.39 -6.13
N PHE A 196 5.50 -15.66 -5.96
CA PHE A 196 4.15 -16.19 -5.97
C PHE A 196 3.17 -15.16 -6.51
N VAL A 197 2.25 -15.60 -7.37
CA VAL A 197 1.17 -14.76 -7.91
C VAL A 197 -0.14 -15.54 -7.86
N VAL A 198 -1.21 -14.91 -7.40
CA VAL A 198 -2.59 -15.42 -7.44
C VAL A 198 -3.44 -14.44 -8.23
N TYR A 199 -4.27 -14.95 -9.13
CA TYR A 199 -5.23 -14.17 -9.91
C TYR A 199 -6.65 -14.37 -9.41
N PHE A 200 -7.53 -13.41 -9.64
CA PHE A 200 -8.94 -13.53 -9.24
C PHE A 200 -9.69 -14.64 -10.00
N ASN A 201 -9.18 -15.11 -11.14
CA ASN A 201 -9.73 -16.28 -11.86
C ASN A 201 -9.39 -17.63 -11.18
N GLY A 202 -8.66 -17.62 -10.07
CA GLY A 202 -8.26 -18.80 -9.32
C GLY A 202 -6.96 -19.44 -9.81
N ASN A 203 -6.30 -18.91 -10.82
CA ASN A 203 -4.98 -19.35 -11.22
C ASN A 203 -3.92 -18.84 -10.25
N ALA A 204 -2.88 -19.65 -10.01
CA ALA A 204 -1.70 -19.26 -9.24
C ALA A 204 -0.42 -19.72 -9.94
N THR A 205 0.64 -18.94 -9.79
CA THR A 205 1.99 -19.31 -10.24
C THR A 205 2.97 -19.23 -9.09
N LEU A 206 3.80 -20.25 -8.93
CA LEU A 206 4.91 -20.32 -7.99
C LEU A 206 6.20 -20.43 -8.80
N SER A 207 7.19 -19.59 -8.53
CA SER A 207 8.44 -19.56 -9.30
C SER A 207 9.50 -20.56 -8.83
N GLY A 208 9.18 -21.37 -7.82
CA GLY A 208 10.01 -22.43 -7.28
C GLY A 208 9.18 -23.69 -7.07
N ASP A 209 9.75 -24.67 -6.42
CA ASP A 209 9.05 -25.91 -6.11
C ASP A 209 8.10 -25.75 -4.94
N LEU A 210 6.92 -26.37 -5.03
CA LEU A 210 6.02 -26.53 -3.90
C LEU A 210 6.46 -27.75 -3.09
N THR A 211 7.11 -27.52 -1.96
CA THR A 211 7.47 -28.61 -1.04
C THR A 211 6.25 -28.99 -0.21
N ILE A 212 5.72 -30.17 -0.46
CA ILE A 212 4.71 -30.78 0.38
C ILE A 212 5.45 -31.66 1.38
N ASN A 213 5.33 -31.34 2.68
CA ASN A 213 5.98 -32.10 3.73
C ASN A 213 5.46 -33.57 3.75
N SER A 214 6.30 -34.50 3.29
CA SER A 214 6.03 -35.91 3.30
C SER A 214 7.09 -36.69 4.11
N ASP A 215 7.77 -36.00 5.03
CA ASP A 215 8.78 -36.59 5.92
C ASP A 215 8.14 -37.61 6.86
N GLU A 216 8.73 -38.78 6.96
CA GLU A 216 8.29 -39.88 7.83
C GLU A 216 8.18 -39.41 9.29
N ARG A 217 9.07 -38.56 9.75
CA ARG A 217 9.08 -37.99 11.12
C ARG A 217 7.85 -37.16 11.48
N LEU A 218 7.09 -36.72 10.48
CA LEU A 218 5.85 -35.93 10.64
C LEU A 218 4.59 -36.80 10.54
N LYS A 219 4.75 -38.10 10.37
CA LYS A 219 3.66 -39.07 10.16
C LYS A 219 3.65 -40.11 11.25
N GLU A 220 2.49 -40.58 11.61
CA GLU A 220 2.30 -41.68 12.52
C GLU A 220 1.38 -42.73 11.88
N ASN A 221 1.37 -43.96 12.43
CA ASN A 221 0.56 -45.07 11.95
C ASN A 221 0.83 -45.42 10.47
N ILE A 222 2.08 -45.32 10.03
CA ILE A 222 2.49 -45.64 8.67
C ILE A 222 2.36 -47.14 8.45
N GLN A 223 1.53 -47.55 7.50
CA GLN A 223 1.34 -48.92 7.11
C GLN A 223 1.54 -49.10 5.59
N PRO A 224 2.13 -50.22 5.15
CA PRO A 224 2.20 -50.55 3.73
C PRO A 224 0.81 -50.66 3.10
N LEU A 225 0.64 -50.15 1.89
CA LEU A 225 -0.63 -50.22 1.15
C LEU A 225 -0.92 -51.60 0.53
N GLY A 226 -0.01 -52.59 0.67
CA GLY A 226 -0.14 -53.93 0.07
C GLY A 226 0.11 -53.90 -1.45
N SER A 227 -0.70 -54.60 -2.24
CA SER A 227 -0.60 -54.71 -3.71
C SER A 227 -0.82 -53.37 -4.42
N THR A 228 0.15 -52.46 -4.31
CA THR A 228 0.04 -51.09 -4.81
C THR A 228 0.00 -51.02 -6.34
N LEU A 229 0.73 -51.92 -7.03
CA LEU A 229 0.78 -51.95 -8.49
C LEU A 229 -0.58 -52.31 -9.10
N ASP A 230 -1.24 -53.34 -8.58
CA ASP A 230 -2.58 -53.73 -9.04
C ASP A 230 -3.63 -52.64 -8.80
N LYS A 231 -3.46 -51.88 -7.72
CA LYS A 231 -4.30 -50.72 -7.42
C LYS A 231 -4.02 -49.58 -8.40
N LEU A 232 -2.76 -49.27 -8.67
CA LEU A 232 -2.37 -48.19 -9.61
C LEU A 232 -2.87 -48.47 -11.03
N HIS A 233 -2.90 -49.73 -11.49
CA HIS A 233 -3.45 -50.12 -12.78
C HIS A 233 -4.95 -49.81 -12.95
N GLN A 234 -5.67 -49.56 -11.86
CA GLN A 234 -7.09 -49.21 -11.88
C GLN A 234 -7.31 -47.71 -12.04
N ILE A 235 -6.25 -46.90 -11.99
CA ILE A 235 -6.31 -45.44 -12.17
C ILE A 235 -5.86 -45.12 -13.60
N GLU A 236 -6.75 -44.57 -14.41
CA GLU A 236 -6.43 -44.23 -15.78
C GLU A 236 -6.01 -42.75 -15.92
N GLY A 237 -4.94 -42.53 -16.70
CA GLY A 237 -4.59 -41.16 -17.15
C GLY A 237 -5.67 -40.61 -18.09
N LYS A 238 -6.14 -39.43 -17.84
CA LYS A 238 -7.17 -38.73 -18.63
C LYS A 238 -6.63 -37.46 -19.24
N THR A 239 -7.11 -37.12 -20.42
CA THR A 239 -7.06 -35.76 -20.94
C THR A 239 -8.41 -35.10 -20.68
N TYR A 240 -8.42 -33.85 -20.22
CA TYR A 240 -9.63 -33.11 -19.91
C TYR A 240 -9.41 -31.62 -20.10
N SER A 241 -10.49 -30.84 -20.15
CA SER A 241 -10.50 -29.40 -19.98
C SER A 241 -11.36 -29.03 -18.79
N LEU A 242 -11.04 -27.91 -18.14
CA LEU A 242 -11.87 -27.42 -17.03
C LEU A 242 -13.17 -26.84 -17.59
N LYS A 243 -14.31 -27.12 -16.94
CA LYS A 243 -15.63 -26.58 -17.33
C LYS A 243 -15.68 -25.05 -17.39
N LYS A 244 -14.82 -24.36 -16.62
CA LYS A 244 -14.69 -22.89 -16.57
C LYS A 244 -13.72 -22.32 -17.60
N ASP A 245 -12.99 -23.17 -18.31
CA ASP A 245 -12.01 -22.76 -19.32
C ASP A 245 -12.71 -22.62 -20.67
N GLU A 246 -13.06 -21.39 -21.05
CA GLU A 246 -13.71 -21.09 -22.33
C GLU A 246 -12.85 -21.49 -23.54
N LYS A 247 -11.53 -21.55 -23.37
CA LYS A 247 -10.59 -22.00 -24.42
C LYS A 247 -10.44 -23.51 -24.50
N HIS A 248 -11.08 -24.25 -23.58
CA HIS A 248 -11.00 -25.71 -23.50
C HIS A 248 -9.58 -26.26 -23.57
N THR A 249 -8.64 -25.59 -22.92
CA THR A 249 -7.20 -25.95 -22.93
C THR A 249 -7.01 -27.39 -22.42
N PRO A 250 -6.43 -28.30 -23.22
CA PRO A 250 -6.22 -29.69 -22.81
C PRO A 250 -5.30 -29.77 -21.60
N LYS A 251 -5.67 -30.57 -20.63
CA LYS A 251 -4.87 -30.92 -19.45
C LYS A 251 -4.77 -32.44 -19.33
N ILE A 252 -3.73 -32.92 -18.66
CA ILE A 252 -3.51 -34.34 -18.39
C ILE A 252 -3.52 -34.53 -16.88
N GLY A 253 -4.15 -35.57 -16.41
CA GLY A 253 -4.19 -35.94 -14.98
C GLY A 253 -5.04 -37.18 -14.74
N VAL A 254 -5.31 -37.45 -13.47
CA VAL A 254 -6.19 -38.51 -13.01
C VAL A 254 -7.42 -37.90 -12.33
N LEU A 255 -8.50 -38.66 -12.22
CA LEU A 255 -9.69 -38.23 -11.49
C LEU A 255 -9.52 -38.53 -9.99
N ALA A 256 -9.78 -37.51 -9.15
CA ALA A 256 -9.68 -37.69 -7.68
C ALA A 256 -10.60 -38.81 -7.18
N GLN A 257 -11.76 -38.99 -7.80
CA GLN A 257 -12.72 -40.05 -7.48
C GLN A 257 -12.16 -41.45 -7.77
N GLU A 258 -11.40 -41.64 -8.87
CA GLU A 258 -10.73 -42.90 -9.18
C GLU A 258 -9.64 -43.17 -8.13
N VAL A 259 -8.85 -42.18 -7.77
CA VAL A 259 -7.83 -42.33 -6.71
C VAL A 259 -8.47 -42.66 -5.38
N GLN A 260 -9.56 -41.99 -4.99
CA GLN A 260 -10.28 -42.25 -3.75
C GLN A 260 -10.94 -43.63 -3.70
N ALA A 261 -11.43 -44.14 -4.84
CA ALA A 261 -12.02 -45.48 -4.92
C ALA A 261 -10.97 -46.58 -4.73
N VAL A 262 -9.75 -46.38 -5.18
CA VAL A 262 -8.64 -47.35 -5.12
C VAL A 262 -7.84 -47.19 -3.82
N PHE A 263 -7.72 -45.99 -3.30
CA PHE A 263 -7.02 -45.62 -2.06
C PHE A 263 -7.97 -44.77 -1.18
N PRO A 264 -8.93 -45.41 -0.51
CA PRO A 264 -9.94 -44.72 0.33
C PRO A 264 -9.36 -44.03 1.57
#